data_aef63f5ff8215a8ca81cde3700fc0600
#
_entry.id   aef63f5ff8215a8ca81cde3700fc0600
#
_cell.length_a   1.000
_cell.length_b   1.000
_cell.length_c   1.000
_cell.angle_alpha   90.00
_cell.angle_beta   90.00
_cell.angle_gamma   90.00
#
_symmetry.space_group_name_H-M   'P 1'
#
loop_
_entity.id
_entity.type
_entity.pdbx_description
1 polymer ?
#
loop_
_entity_poly.entity_id
_entity_poly.type
_entity_poly.pdbx_seq_one_letter_code
_entity_poly.pdbx_strand_id
1 'polypeptide(L)'
;RDWSSDVCSSDLSVVPLQNGSEDILLTQFTMSDVEAIGLLKMDFLGLRNLSIIDNAQQNIRRVYHEELDLKNVPLDDPETLALFQRGETSGVFQFESAGIRKVLRNLHPTSFEDIVAVNALYRPGPMQIIDQFIARKNGKEQVTFPDVSVQEILAPTYGFIVYQEQIMQVAAQMAGFSLGEADILRRAVSKKKKDLLDEERRHFVGGAIGRGHSQKSAEEVYDYIERFANYGFNRSHSVAYSFVGYQMAYMKVHYPGAFYTALMQSVRNDPKKLREYIAEANRAGVKLLAPDINRSSYSFTLVEKDLIRFGLDAIKGMRRDFVSDILTTRKEEGPFKSLDQFLLRIETRWLKNEYI
;
A
#
# COMPACT_ATOMS: atom_id res chain seq x y z
N ARG A 1 -10.60 -0.34 -10.43
CA ARG A 1 -11.26 -1.19 -11.46
C ARG A 1 -10.62 -2.55 -11.36
N ASP A 2 -11.41 -3.53 -10.94
CA ASP A 2 -10.99 -4.92 -10.89
C ASP A 2 -10.95 -5.46 -12.32
N TRP A 3 -9.77 -5.81 -12.77
CA TRP A 3 -9.59 -6.54 -14.02
C TRP A 3 -9.63 -8.02 -13.66
N SER A 4 -10.76 -8.67 -13.87
CA SER A 4 -10.89 -10.10 -13.70
C SER A 4 -10.77 -10.80 -15.04
N SER A 5 -9.87 -11.74 -15.08
CA SER A 5 -9.77 -12.96 -15.88
C SER A 5 -9.47 -12.85 -17.38
N ASP A 6 -8.25 -13.27 -17.72
CA ASP A 6 -8.03 -13.99 -18.99
C ASP A 6 -8.69 -15.37 -18.88
N VAL A 7 -9.78 -15.57 -19.62
CA VAL A 7 -10.42 -16.87 -19.77
C VAL A 7 -9.61 -17.65 -20.81
N CYS A 8 -8.96 -18.73 -20.39
CA CYS A 8 -8.29 -19.63 -21.32
C CYS A 8 -9.28 -20.21 -22.33
N SER A 9 -8.85 -20.48 -23.56
CA SER A 9 -9.72 -20.98 -24.64
C SER A 9 -10.47 -22.27 -24.29
N SER A 10 -9.94 -23.08 -23.37
CA SER A 10 -10.60 -24.27 -22.81
C SER A 10 -11.78 -23.94 -21.89
N ASP A 11 -11.82 -22.77 -21.31
CA ASP A 11 -12.85 -22.37 -20.32
C ASP A 11 -14.12 -21.89 -21.02
N LEU A 12 -14.02 -21.45 -22.28
CA LEU A 12 -15.13 -21.00 -23.12
C LEU A 12 -16.21 -22.08 -23.36
N SER A 13 -15.86 -23.36 -23.25
CA SER A 13 -16.79 -24.47 -23.35
C SER A 13 -17.56 -24.78 -22.07
N VAL A 14 -17.14 -24.21 -20.93
CA VAL A 14 -17.66 -24.54 -19.60
C VAL A 14 -18.56 -23.43 -19.05
N VAL A 15 -18.30 -22.18 -19.43
CA VAL A 15 -19.04 -21.01 -18.93
C VAL A 15 -19.57 -20.17 -20.09
N PRO A 16 -20.89 -19.82 -20.09
CA PRO A 16 -21.42 -18.89 -21.06
C PRO A 16 -20.83 -17.51 -20.85
N LEU A 17 -20.47 -16.86 -21.96
CA LEU A 17 -19.87 -15.54 -22.00
C LEU A 17 -20.82 -14.50 -22.56
N GLN A 18 -20.58 -13.24 -22.22
CA GLN A 18 -21.21 -12.07 -22.81
C GLN A 18 -20.18 -10.97 -23.09
N ASN A 19 -20.47 -10.12 -24.04
CA ASN A 19 -19.64 -8.94 -24.29
C ASN A 19 -19.83 -7.92 -23.18
N GLY A 20 -18.72 -7.47 -22.59
CA GLY A 20 -18.67 -6.34 -21.69
C GLY A 20 -18.37 -5.03 -22.43
N SER A 21 -17.98 -4.00 -21.68
CA SER A 21 -17.46 -2.76 -22.25
C SER A 21 -16.02 -2.96 -22.75
N GLU A 22 -15.64 -2.27 -23.84
CA GLU A 22 -14.26 -2.24 -24.35
C GLU A 22 -13.75 -3.62 -24.86
N ASP A 23 -14.62 -4.40 -25.54
CA ASP A 23 -14.32 -5.74 -26.10
C ASP A 23 -13.85 -6.79 -25.08
N ILE A 24 -14.15 -6.58 -23.78
CA ILE A 24 -13.83 -7.55 -22.74
C ILE A 24 -14.94 -8.59 -22.66
N LEU A 25 -14.57 -9.88 -22.66
CA LEU A 25 -15.51 -10.96 -22.43
C LEU A 25 -15.75 -11.12 -20.92
N LEU A 26 -17.03 -11.20 -20.54
CA LEU A 26 -17.46 -11.43 -19.16
C LEU A 26 -18.14 -12.80 -19.05
N THR A 27 -17.89 -13.51 -17.95
CA THR A 27 -18.69 -14.70 -17.62
C THR A 27 -20.10 -14.29 -17.21
N GLN A 28 -21.13 -15.07 -17.62
CA GLN A 28 -22.50 -14.86 -17.16
C GLN A 28 -22.77 -15.46 -15.78
N PHE A 29 -21.84 -16.25 -15.26
CA PHE A 29 -21.89 -16.83 -13.92
C PHE A 29 -21.29 -15.87 -12.89
N THR A 30 -21.80 -15.96 -11.64
CA THR A 30 -21.21 -15.24 -10.52
C THR A 30 -19.83 -15.83 -10.17
N MET A 31 -19.02 -15.07 -9.42
CA MET A 31 -17.70 -15.52 -8.97
C MET A 31 -17.75 -16.86 -8.21
N SER A 32 -18.73 -17.01 -7.32
CA SER A 32 -18.92 -18.23 -6.55
C SER A 32 -19.31 -19.43 -7.42
N ASP A 33 -20.10 -19.23 -8.47
CA ASP A 33 -20.49 -20.28 -9.41
C ASP A 33 -19.32 -20.70 -10.29
N VAL A 34 -18.50 -19.74 -10.74
CA VAL A 34 -17.28 -20.01 -11.51
C VAL A 34 -16.29 -20.86 -10.70
N GLU A 35 -16.10 -20.53 -9.40
CA GLU A 35 -15.28 -21.35 -8.50
C GLU A 35 -15.89 -22.73 -8.24
N ALA A 36 -17.22 -22.83 -8.11
CA ALA A 36 -17.92 -24.10 -7.84
C ALA A 36 -17.79 -25.11 -8.98
N ILE A 37 -17.68 -24.65 -10.23
CA ILE A 37 -17.45 -25.50 -11.40
C ILE A 37 -15.97 -25.84 -11.64
N GLY A 38 -15.07 -25.42 -10.75
CA GLY A 38 -13.66 -25.78 -10.76
C GLY A 38 -12.75 -24.84 -11.55
N LEU A 39 -13.23 -23.68 -11.99
CA LEU A 39 -12.37 -22.68 -12.62
C LEU A 39 -11.59 -21.87 -11.59
N LEU A 40 -10.36 -21.51 -11.95
CA LEU A 40 -9.49 -20.70 -11.13
C LEU A 40 -9.70 -19.21 -11.43
N LYS A 41 -10.02 -18.43 -10.39
CA LYS A 41 -10.01 -16.98 -10.48
C LYS A 41 -8.61 -16.43 -10.16
N MET A 42 -8.08 -15.61 -11.03
CA MET A 42 -6.84 -14.88 -10.80
C MET A 42 -7.11 -13.38 -10.84
N ASP A 43 -6.70 -12.67 -9.79
CA ASP A 43 -6.85 -11.22 -9.70
C ASP A 43 -5.54 -10.53 -10.12
N PHE A 44 -5.61 -9.72 -11.19
CA PHE A 44 -4.48 -8.88 -11.63
C PHE A 44 -4.72 -7.44 -11.18
N LEU A 45 -3.99 -7.01 -10.17
CA LEU A 45 -4.09 -5.65 -9.63
C LEU A 45 -2.86 -4.82 -10.01
N GLY A 46 -3.08 -3.78 -10.82
CA GLY A 46 -2.05 -2.80 -11.13
C GLY A 46 -1.88 -1.81 -9.96
N LEU A 47 -0.69 -1.76 -9.36
CA LEU A 47 -0.36 -0.81 -8.31
C LEU A 47 0.48 0.34 -8.87
N ARG A 48 -0.12 1.53 -9.02
CA ARG A 48 0.55 2.76 -9.47
C ARG A 48 1.80 3.08 -8.62
N ASN A 49 1.79 2.69 -7.35
CA ASN A 49 2.92 2.93 -6.45
C ASN A 49 4.20 2.20 -6.87
N LEU A 50 4.09 1.03 -7.51
CA LEU A 50 5.27 0.33 -8.06
C LEU A 50 5.92 1.12 -9.19
N SER A 51 5.12 1.78 -10.04
CA SER A 51 5.64 2.68 -11.08
C SER A 51 6.29 3.93 -10.48
N ILE A 52 5.77 4.45 -9.36
CA ILE A 52 6.40 5.57 -8.64
C ILE A 52 7.77 5.14 -8.10
N ILE A 53 7.86 3.97 -7.50
CA ILE A 53 9.10 3.38 -6.98
C ILE A 53 10.13 3.22 -8.11
N ASP A 54 9.75 2.60 -9.22
CA ASP A 54 10.63 2.38 -10.38
C ASP A 54 11.14 3.70 -10.95
N ASN A 55 10.26 4.67 -11.17
CA ASN A 55 10.65 6.00 -11.64
C ASN A 55 11.56 6.73 -10.64
N ALA A 56 11.35 6.59 -9.34
CA ALA A 56 12.23 7.15 -8.32
C ALA A 56 13.61 6.51 -8.36
N GLN A 57 13.70 5.16 -8.48
CA GLN A 57 14.98 4.45 -8.63
C GLN A 57 15.74 4.90 -9.90
N GLN A 58 15.04 5.08 -11.02
CA GLN A 58 15.65 5.58 -12.25
C GLN A 58 16.23 6.99 -12.05
N ASN A 59 15.53 7.87 -11.33
CA ASN A 59 16.03 9.20 -10.98
C ASN A 59 17.24 9.14 -10.04
N ILE A 60 17.24 8.21 -9.07
CA ILE A 60 18.37 7.97 -8.16
C ILE A 60 19.61 7.57 -8.97
N ARG A 61 19.49 6.57 -9.83
CA ARG A 61 20.61 6.14 -10.70
C ARG A 61 21.15 7.29 -11.55
N ARG A 62 20.26 8.06 -12.16
CA ARG A 62 20.62 9.12 -13.10
C ARG A 62 21.26 10.34 -12.44
N VAL A 63 20.76 10.76 -11.27
CA VAL A 63 21.12 12.05 -10.66
C VAL A 63 22.01 11.90 -9.43
N TYR A 64 21.76 10.86 -8.61
CA TYR A 64 22.59 10.60 -7.43
C TYR A 64 23.79 9.70 -7.78
N HIS A 65 23.75 9.01 -8.94
CA HIS A 65 24.74 8.03 -9.36
C HIS A 65 24.89 6.87 -8.38
N GLU A 66 23.77 6.46 -7.78
CA GLU A 66 23.66 5.40 -6.80
C GLU A 66 22.70 4.30 -7.27
N GLU A 67 22.97 3.06 -6.89
CA GLU A 67 22.07 1.93 -7.11
C GLU A 67 21.41 1.57 -5.78
N LEU A 68 20.13 1.92 -5.65
CA LEU A 68 19.36 1.60 -4.44
C LEU A 68 18.78 0.19 -4.53
N ASP A 69 19.30 -0.74 -3.72
CA ASP A 69 18.71 -2.06 -3.56
C ASP A 69 17.55 -2.02 -2.56
N LEU A 70 16.34 -1.95 -3.08
CA LEU A 70 15.12 -1.90 -2.27
C LEU A 70 14.87 -3.16 -1.44
N LYS A 71 15.49 -4.31 -1.78
CA LYS A 71 15.32 -5.54 -1.00
C LYS A 71 16.09 -5.48 0.32
N ASN A 72 17.15 -4.71 0.36
CA ASN A 72 18.06 -4.58 1.49
C ASN A 72 17.95 -3.21 2.21
N VAL A 73 16.83 -2.51 2.05
CA VAL A 73 16.56 -1.28 2.83
C VAL A 73 16.47 -1.65 4.31
N PRO A 74 17.25 -0.98 5.20
CA PRO A 74 17.21 -1.24 6.64
C PRO A 74 15.84 -0.87 7.21
N LEU A 75 15.19 -1.83 7.89
CA LEU A 75 13.83 -1.65 8.44
C LEU A 75 13.82 -0.90 9.78
N ASP A 76 14.98 -0.60 10.31
CA ASP A 76 15.24 0.14 11.55
C ASP A 76 15.85 1.53 11.31
N ASP A 77 15.80 2.02 10.05
CA ASP A 77 16.32 3.34 9.71
C ASP A 77 15.63 4.44 10.53
N PRO A 78 16.39 5.18 11.37
CA PRO A 78 15.80 6.09 12.33
C PRO A 78 15.10 7.29 11.67
N GLU A 79 15.58 7.75 10.52
CA GLU A 79 14.99 8.89 9.80
C GLU A 79 13.67 8.49 9.14
N THR A 80 13.59 7.28 8.58
CA THR A 80 12.36 6.72 8.03
C THR A 80 11.32 6.49 9.13
N LEU A 81 11.71 5.91 10.27
CA LEU A 81 10.81 5.75 11.41
C LEU A 81 10.32 7.11 11.94
N ALA A 82 11.21 8.12 12.01
CA ALA A 82 10.83 9.47 12.41
C ALA A 82 9.82 10.12 11.46
N LEU A 83 9.90 9.86 10.14
CA LEU A 83 8.88 10.29 9.17
C LEU A 83 7.51 9.70 9.50
N PHE A 84 7.43 8.40 9.81
CA PHE A 84 6.19 7.76 10.25
C PHE A 84 5.69 8.36 11.58
N GLN A 85 6.57 8.60 12.56
CA GLN A 85 6.22 9.21 13.85
C GLN A 85 5.61 10.62 13.69
N ARG A 86 6.13 11.42 12.76
CA ARG A 86 5.57 12.73 12.42
C ARG A 86 4.31 12.66 11.57
N GLY A 87 3.98 11.46 11.03
CA GLY A 87 2.86 11.27 10.11
C GLY A 87 3.04 12.04 8.79
N GLU A 88 4.27 12.24 8.35
CA GLU A 88 4.62 12.93 7.10
C GLU A 88 4.59 11.96 5.90
N THR A 89 3.58 11.10 5.88
CA THR A 89 3.45 9.98 4.96
C THR A 89 2.54 10.26 3.75
N SER A 90 2.37 11.53 3.35
CA SER A 90 1.73 11.88 2.07
C SER A 90 2.47 11.22 0.92
N GLY A 91 1.72 10.64 -0.02
CA GLY A 91 2.27 9.92 -1.15
C GLY A 91 2.92 8.57 -0.82
N VAL A 92 2.90 8.15 0.44
CA VAL A 92 3.41 6.83 0.88
C VAL A 92 2.29 5.81 0.83
N PHE A 93 2.49 4.74 0.07
CA PHE A 93 1.51 3.67 -0.10
C PHE A 93 0.99 3.13 1.24
N GLN A 94 -0.32 2.95 1.34
CA GLN A 94 -1.07 2.53 2.53
C GLN A 94 -1.14 3.56 3.68
N PHE A 95 -0.28 4.58 3.72
CA PHE A 95 -0.13 5.47 4.88
C PHE A 95 -0.47 6.94 4.59
N GLU A 96 -1.09 7.23 3.42
CA GLU A 96 -1.31 8.59 2.93
C GLU A 96 -2.52 9.30 3.58
N SER A 97 -3.59 8.57 3.95
CA SER A 97 -4.84 9.20 4.40
C SER A 97 -4.67 9.99 5.71
N ALA A 98 -5.45 11.06 5.87
CA ALA A 98 -5.38 11.92 7.07
C ALA A 98 -5.61 11.13 8.38
N GLY A 99 -6.50 10.12 8.34
CA GLY A 99 -6.80 9.28 9.50
C GLY A 99 -5.63 8.40 9.91
N ILE A 100 -5.02 7.67 8.97
CA ILE A 100 -3.86 6.83 9.30
C ILE A 100 -2.65 7.67 9.75
N ARG A 101 -2.46 8.85 9.17
CA ARG A 101 -1.41 9.79 9.59
C ARG A 101 -1.61 10.26 11.03
N LYS A 102 -2.86 10.45 11.47
CA LYS A 102 -3.19 10.76 12.87
C LYS A 102 -2.86 9.57 13.77
N VAL A 103 -3.21 8.35 13.36
CA VAL A 103 -2.89 7.12 14.11
C VAL A 103 -1.39 6.96 14.26
N LEU A 104 -0.60 7.15 13.20
CA LEU A 104 0.86 7.07 13.22
C LEU A 104 1.47 8.08 14.22
N ARG A 105 1.01 9.33 14.22
CA ARG A 105 1.46 10.34 15.20
C ARG A 105 1.17 9.93 16.64
N ASN A 106 0.00 9.35 16.89
CA ASN A 106 -0.40 8.95 18.24
C ASN A 106 0.32 7.69 18.70
N LEU A 107 0.54 6.74 17.78
CA LEU A 107 1.24 5.49 18.05
C LEU A 107 2.73 5.71 18.29
N HIS A 108 3.34 6.63 17.54
CA HIS A 108 4.77 6.88 17.57
C HIS A 108 5.60 5.62 17.27
N PRO A 109 5.51 5.05 16.06
CA PRO A 109 6.11 3.76 15.74
C PRO A 109 7.62 3.79 15.96
N THR A 110 8.14 2.77 16.62
CA THR A 110 9.56 2.61 16.94
C THR A 110 10.20 1.43 16.21
N SER A 111 9.39 0.67 15.50
CA SER A 111 9.83 -0.48 14.71
C SER A 111 8.97 -0.65 13.45
N PHE A 112 9.47 -1.42 12.50
CA PHE A 112 8.69 -1.82 11.32
C PHE A 112 7.43 -2.62 11.71
N GLU A 113 7.50 -3.44 12.76
CA GLU A 113 6.34 -4.21 13.25
C GLU A 113 5.18 -3.32 13.73
N ASP A 114 5.46 -2.15 14.29
CA ASP A 114 4.42 -1.17 14.63
C ASP A 114 3.70 -0.65 13.38
N ILE A 115 4.44 -0.43 12.29
CA ILE A 115 3.89 0.01 11.01
C ILE A 115 3.01 -1.08 10.40
N VAL A 116 3.46 -2.34 10.46
CA VAL A 116 2.70 -3.52 10.02
C VAL A 116 1.40 -3.66 10.81
N ALA A 117 1.45 -3.45 12.14
CA ALA A 117 0.27 -3.52 13.00
C ALA A 117 -0.75 -2.40 12.68
N VAL A 118 -0.29 -1.18 12.44
CA VAL A 118 -1.17 -0.07 12.02
C VAL A 118 -1.87 -0.39 10.70
N ASN A 119 -1.15 -0.93 9.73
CA ASN A 119 -1.73 -1.32 8.44
C ASN A 119 -2.82 -2.40 8.60
N ALA A 120 -2.62 -3.36 9.51
CA ALA A 120 -3.60 -4.39 9.81
C ALA A 120 -4.83 -3.85 10.57
N LEU A 121 -4.64 -2.89 11.47
CA LEU A 121 -5.66 -2.36 12.36
C LEU A 121 -6.49 -1.23 11.76
N TYR A 122 -5.89 -0.41 10.85
CA TYR A 122 -6.57 0.76 10.29
C TYR A 122 -7.57 0.38 9.19
N ARG A 123 -8.68 -0.24 9.60
CA ARG A 123 -9.81 -0.65 8.73
C ARG A 123 -11.09 -0.75 9.55
N PRO A 124 -12.27 -0.67 8.93
CA PRO A 124 -13.55 -0.84 9.64
C PRO A 124 -13.58 -2.14 10.47
N GLY A 125 -14.01 -2.05 11.72
CA GLY A 125 -13.97 -3.11 12.70
C GLY A 125 -12.79 -3.00 13.66
N PRO A 126 -11.56 -3.39 13.26
CA PRO A 126 -10.37 -3.32 14.12
C PRO A 126 -10.01 -1.93 14.63
N MET A 127 -10.43 -0.87 13.94
CA MET A 127 -10.20 0.51 14.38
C MET A 127 -10.67 0.79 15.80
N GLN A 128 -11.64 0.02 16.31
CA GLN A 128 -12.17 0.17 17.68
C GLN A 128 -11.12 -0.12 18.77
N ILE A 129 -10.11 -0.92 18.47
CA ILE A 129 -9.06 -1.26 19.44
C ILE A 129 -7.81 -0.40 19.29
N ILE A 130 -7.73 0.48 18.28
CA ILE A 130 -6.51 1.26 17.99
C ILE A 130 -6.12 2.14 19.17
N ASP A 131 -7.05 2.82 19.80
CA ASP A 131 -6.75 3.72 20.92
C ASP A 131 -6.18 2.94 22.12
N GLN A 132 -6.71 1.75 22.40
CA GLN A 132 -6.19 0.88 23.44
C GLN A 132 -4.84 0.28 23.07
N PHE A 133 -4.65 -0.12 21.81
CA PHE A 133 -3.37 -0.58 21.29
C PHE A 133 -2.27 0.50 21.46
N ILE A 134 -2.60 1.76 21.11
CA ILE A 134 -1.72 2.91 21.31
C ILE A 134 -1.43 3.14 22.80
N ALA A 135 -2.43 3.06 23.68
CA ALA A 135 -2.26 3.24 25.11
C ALA A 135 -1.31 2.20 25.70
N ARG A 136 -1.43 0.94 25.33
CA ARG A 136 -0.53 -0.15 25.78
C ARG A 136 0.86 0.01 25.25
N LYS A 137 1.03 0.29 23.95
CA LYS A 137 2.34 0.53 23.35
C LYS A 137 3.07 1.68 24.06
N ASN A 138 2.37 2.77 24.35
CA ASN A 138 2.96 3.95 24.96
C ASN A 138 3.07 3.84 26.50
N GLY A 139 2.80 2.67 27.09
CA GLY A 139 2.90 2.43 28.54
C GLY A 139 1.84 3.16 29.38
N LYS A 140 0.77 3.69 28.75
CA LYS A 140 -0.34 4.35 29.43
C LYS A 140 -1.38 3.36 29.99
N GLU A 141 -1.40 2.16 29.45
CA GLU A 141 -2.21 1.03 29.91
C GLU A 141 -1.30 -0.18 30.05
N GLN A 142 -1.53 -0.97 31.12
CA GLN A 142 -0.81 -2.22 31.32
C GLN A 142 -1.15 -3.25 30.24
N VAL A 143 -0.14 -3.88 29.67
CA VAL A 143 -0.34 -5.00 28.75
C VAL A 143 -0.83 -6.20 29.55
N THR A 144 -1.96 -6.76 29.16
CA THR A 144 -2.56 -7.95 29.76
C THR A 144 -2.66 -9.06 28.73
N PHE A 145 -2.52 -10.28 29.20
CA PHE A 145 -2.63 -11.50 28.38
C PHE A 145 -3.74 -12.39 28.95
N PRO A 146 -4.49 -13.11 28.11
CA PRO A 146 -5.53 -14.00 28.60
C PRO A 146 -4.96 -15.21 29.40
N ASP A 147 -3.73 -15.61 29.06
CA ASP A 147 -2.97 -16.64 29.78
C ASP A 147 -1.47 -16.44 29.57
N VAL A 148 -0.65 -16.86 30.55
CA VAL A 148 0.81 -16.75 30.48
C VAL A 148 1.39 -17.57 29.33
N SER A 149 0.79 -18.70 28.98
CA SER A 149 1.26 -19.60 27.91
C SER A 149 1.24 -18.97 26.54
N VAL A 150 0.39 -17.96 26.31
CA VAL A 150 0.26 -17.26 25.02
C VAL A 150 0.94 -15.88 25.00
N GLN A 151 1.63 -15.52 26.08
CA GLN A 151 2.28 -14.22 26.22
C GLN A 151 3.30 -13.96 25.12
N GLU A 152 4.17 -14.91 24.79
CA GLU A 152 5.20 -14.73 23.75
C GLU A 152 4.60 -14.47 22.37
N ILE A 153 3.45 -15.10 22.06
CA ILE A 153 2.74 -14.92 20.78
C ILE A 153 2.14 -13.52 20.68
N LEU A 154 1.59 -13.00 21.79
CA LEU A 154 0.82 -11.76 21.82
C LEU A 154 1.65 -10.54 22.27
N ALA A 155 2.84 -10.74 22.82
CA ALA A 155 3.70 -9.63 23.26
C ALA A 155 4.05 -8.64 22.12
N PRO A 156 4.38 -9.07 20.88
CA PRO A 156 4.66 -8.15 19.78
C PRO A 156 3.48 -7.26 19.38
N THR A 157 2.27 -7.63 19.77
CA THR A 157 1.02 -6.90 19.51
C THR A 157 0.36 -6.38 20.78
N TYR A 158 1.15 -6.18 21.83
CA TYR A 158 0.72 -5.60 23.13
C TYR A 158 -0.50 -6.32 23.75
N GLY A 159 -0.52 -7.65 23.61
CA GLY A 159 -1.57 -8.51 24.15
C GLY A 159 -2.79 -8.67 23.24
N PHE A 160 -2.87 -8.04 22.09
CA PHE A 160 -3.99 -8.20 21.15
C PHE A 160 -3.74 -9.30 20.11
N ILE A 161 -4.81 -9.98 19.70
CA ILE A 161 -4.81 -10.77 18.46
C ILE A 161 -5.08 -9.82 17.29
N VAL A 162 -4.05 -9.50 16.54
CA VAL A 162 -4.08 -8.65 15.34
C VAL A 162 -4.06 -9.49 14.08
N TYR A 163 -3.37 -10.62 14.12
CA TYR A 163 -3.12 -11.45 12.95
C TYR A 163 -3.82 -12.81 13.06
N GLN A 164 -4.29 -13.31 11.91
CA GLN A 164 -4.85 -14.66 11.80
C GLN A 164 -3.85 -15.74 12.23
N GLU A 165 -2.59 -15.54 11.93
CA GLU A 165 -1.49 -16.42 12.30
C GLU A 165 -1.33 -16.55 13.82
N GLN A 166 -1.63 -15.50 14.59
CA GLN A 166 -1.61 -15.57 16.05
C GLN A 166 -2.71 -16.50 16.60
N ILE A 167 -3.89 -16.54 15.98
CA ILE A 167 -4.95 -17.49 16.35
C ILE A 167 -4.44 -18.92 16.19
N MET A 168 -3.80 -19.21 15.05
CA MET A 168 -3.25 -20.54 14.77
C MET A 168 -2.14 -20.91 15.74
N GLN A 169 -1.24 -19.97 16.06
CA GLN A 169 -0.16 -20.18 17.00
C GLN A 169 -0.66 -20.43 18.43
N VAL A 170 -1.67 -19.66 18.88
CA VAL A 170 -2.31 -19.86 20.17
C VAL A 170 -2.95 -21.26 20.26
N ALA A 171 -3.68 -21.67 19.22
CA ALA A 171 -4.31 -23.00 19.16
C ALA A 171 -3.28 -24.13 19.18
N ALA A 172 -2.19 -23.99 18.44
CA ALA A 172 -1.12 -24.99 18.43
C ALA A 172 -0.38 -25.05 19.78
N GLN A 173 -0.05 -23.92 20.37
CA GLN A 173 0.71 -23.85 21.62
C GLN A 173 -0.10 -24.32 22.82
N MET A 174 -1.33 -23.82 22.99
CA MET A 174 -2.12 -24.12 24.18
C MET A 174 -2.91 -25.42 24.07
N ALA A 175 -3.54 -25.68 22.91
CA ALA A 175 -4.41 -26.86 22.73
C ALA A 175 -3.77 -27.99 21.94
N GLY A 176 -2.56 -27.81 21.41
CA GLY A 176 -1.83 -28.85 20.67
C GLY A 176 -2.35 -29.09 19.26
N PHE A 177 -3.05 -28.12 18.68
CA PHE A 177 -3.58 -28.24 17.32
C PHE A 177 -2.45 -28.39 16.29
N SER A 178 -2.66 -29.26 15.34
CA SER A 178 -1.88 -29.28 14.09
C SER A 178 -2.16 -28.03 13.27
N LEU A 179 -1.33 -27.73 12.27
CA LEU A 179 -1.56 -26.60 11.38
C LEU A 179 -2.92 -26.68 10.64
N GLY A 180 -3.35 -27.90 10.28
CA GLY A 180 -4.64 -28.11 9.63
C GLY A 180 -5.82 -27.78 10.55
N GLU A 181 -5.80 -28.30 11.78
CA GLU A 181 -6.84 -28.03 12.80
C GLU A 181 -6.87 -26.53 13.16
N ALA A 182 -5.71 -25.90 13.33
CA ALA A 182 -5.62 -24.46 13.59
C ALA A 182 -6.19 -23.62 12.44
N ASP A 183 -6.03 -24.05 11.18
CA ASP A 183 -6.64 -23.36 10.02
C ASP A 183 -8.16 -23.56 9.97
N ILE A 184 -8.67 -24.73 10.37
CA ILE A 184 -10.11 -24.98 10.51
C ILE A 184 -10.70 -24.03 11.57
N LEU A 185 -10.09 -23.94 12.75
CA LEU A 185 -10.47 -22.99 13.80
C LEU A 185 -10.50 -21.55 13.27
N ARG A 186 -9.42 -21.10 12.62
CA ARG A 186 -9.31 -19.76 12.04
C ARG A 186 -10.47 -19.46 11.07
N ARG A 187 -10.82 -20.42 10.20
CA ARG A 187 -11.95 -20.30 9.26
C ARG A 187 -13.29 -20.31 9.94
N ALA A 188 -13.48 -21.17 10.97
CA ALA A 188 -14.71 -21.26 11.74
C ALA A 188 -15.04 -19.91 12.39
N VAL A 189 -14.07 -19.33 13.07
CA VAL A 189 -14.23 -18.05 13.76
C VAL A 189 -14.48 -16.91 12.77
N SER A 190 -13.79 -16.90 11.63
CA SER A 190 -13.98 -15.88 10.58
C SER A 190 -15.38 -15.95 9.92
N LYS A 191 -15.96 -17.14 9.78
CA LYS A 191 -17.28 -17.36 9.14
C LYS A 191 -18.48 -17.28 10.08
N LYS A 192 -18.27 -17.19 11.40
CA LYS A 192 -19.30 -17.09 12.45
C LYS A 192 -20.38 -18.18 12.36
N LYS A 193 -20.03 -19.38 11.93
CA LYS A 193 -20.96 -20.52 11.93
C LYS A 193 -21.03 -21.09 13.34
N LYS A 194 -22.16 -20.89 14.02
CA LYS A 194 -22.34 -21.21 15.44
C LYS A 194 -22.02 -22.67 15.76
N ASP A 195 -22.56 -23.61 14.99
CA ASP A 195 -22.34 -25.04 15.22
C ASP A 195 -20.87 -25.43 15.15
N LEU A 196 -20.15 -24.85 14.17
CA LEU A 196 -18.72 -25.09 14.00
C LEU A 196 -17.89 -24.42 15.11
N LEU A 197 -18.31 -23.24 15.59
CA LEU A 197 -17.65 -22.56 16.71
C LEU A 197 -17.78 -23.36 18.00
N ASP A 198 -18.96 -23.94 18.28
CA ASP A 198 -19.20 -24.76 19.46
C ASP A 198 -18.42 -26.08 19.42
N GLU A 199 -18.19 -26.65 18.23
CA GLU A 199 -17.36 -27.84 18.03
C GLU A 199 -15.87 -27.51 18.26
N GLU A 200 -15.38 -26.44 17.64
CA GLU A 200 -13.99 -25.98 17.79
C GLU A 200 -13.67 -25.54 19.23
N ARG A 201 -14.64 -24.94 19.93
CA ARG A 201 -14.49 -24.61 21.36
C ARG A 201 -14.24 -25.89 22.19
N ARG A 202 -15.05 -26.93 22.00
CA ARG A 202 -14.89 -28.19 22.73
C ARG A 202 -13.54 -28.84 22.43
N HIS A 203 -13.14 -28.82 21.16
CA HIS A 203 -11.87 -29.37 20.72
C HIS A 203 -10.69 -28.59 21.35
N PHE A 204 -10.72 -27.26 21.29
CA PHE A 204 -9.68 -26.39 21.86
C PHE A 204 -9.56 -26.56 23.37
N VAL A 205 -10.70 -26.49 24.12
CA VAL A 205 -10.70 -26.61 25.57
C VAL A 205 -10.26 -28.01 25.99
N GLY A 206 -10.73 -29.06 25.32
CA GLY A 206 -10.31 -30.44 25.58
C GLY A 206 -8.81 -30.65 25.34
N GLY A 207 -8.28 -30.13 24.23
CA GLY A 207 -6.85 -30.19 23.93
C GLY A 207 -5.99 -29.44 24.95
N ALA A 208 -6.42 -28.26 25.39
CA ALA A 208 -5.72 -27.45 26.39
C ALA A 208 -5.71 -28.14 27.76
N ILE A 209 -6.81 -28.73 28.20
CA ILE A 209 -6.88 -29.51 29.44
C ILE A 209 -5.95 -30.72 29.35
N GLY A 210 -5.93 -31.43 28.23
CA GLY A 210 -5.02 -32.57 28.00
C GLY A 210 -3.55 -32.19 28.07
N ARG A 211 -3.21 -30.90 27.88
CA ARG A 211 -1.85 -30.34 28.00
C ARG A 211 -1.56 -29.71 29.38
N GLY A 212 -2.48 -29.83 30.32
CA GLY A 212 -2.29 -29.40 31.72
C GLY A 212 -2.80 -27.99 32.04
N HIS A 213 -3.51 -27.33 31.12
CA HIS A 213 -4.18 -26.06 31.41
C HIS A 213 -5.47 -26.27 32.19
N SER A 214 -5.85 -25.29 33.02
CA SER A 214 -7.15 -25.34 33.68
C SER A 214 -8.29 -25.10 32.67
N GLN A 215 -9.46 -25.69 32.92
CA GLN A 215 -10.63 -25.44 32.10
C GLN A 215 -10.95 -23.95 32.00
N LYS A 216 -10.87 -23.22 33.10
CA LYS A 216 -11.13 -21.78 33.15
C LYS A 216 -10.17 -21.01 32.22
N SER A 217 -8.88 -21.28 32.29
CA SER A 217 -7.88 -20.63 31.43
C SER A 217 -8.14 -20.93 29.94
N ALA A 218 -8.45 -22.21 29.64
CA ALA A 218 -8.76 -22.63 28.27
C ALA A 218 -9.99 -21.90 27.68
N GLU A 219 -11.06 -21.79 28.48
CA GLU A 219 -12.25 -21.07 28.09
C GLU A 219 -11.99 -19.55 27.90
N GLU A 220 -11.26 -18.91 28.82
CA GLU A 220 -10.89 -17.51 28.73
C GLU A 220 -10.05 -17.20 27.47
N VAL A 221 -9.12 -18.07 27.11
CA VAL A 221 -8.31 -17.91 25.88
C VAL A 221 -9.18 -18.14 24.63
N TYR A 222 -10.08 -19.12 24.66
CA TYR A 222 -11.00 -19.32 23.51
C TYR A 222 -11.95 -18.13 23.33
N ASP A 223 -12.53 -17.60 24.40
CA ASP A 223 -13.35 -16.37 24.37
C ASP A 223 -12.57 -15.19 23.81
N TYR A 224 -11.28 -15.10 24.13
CA TYR A 224 -10.39 -14.10 23.60
C TYR A 224 -10.17 -14.28 22.08
N ILE A 225 -9.95 -15.51 21.63
CA ILE A 225 -9.87 -15.82 20.20
C ILE A 225 -11.18 -15.43 19.50
N GLU A 226 -12.33 -15.85 20.02
CA GLU A 226 -13.64 -15.57 19.42
C GLU A 226 -13.92 -14.06 19.31
N ARG A 227 -13.57 -13.30 20.35
CA ARG A 227 -13.72 -11.85 20.40
C ARG A 227 -12.90 -11.14 19.32
N PHE A 228 -11.63 -11.54 19.12
CA PHE A 228 -10.70 -10.85 18.25
C PHE A 228 -10.54 -11.49 16.86
N ALA A 229 -11.02 -12.69 16.63
CA ALA A 229 -10.85 -13.37 15.35
C ALA A 229 -11.54 -12.69 14.17
N ASN A 230 -12.59 -11.92 14.43
CA ASN A 230 -13.22 -11.08 13.40
C ASN A 230 -12.31 -9.92 12.95
N TYR A 231 -11.28 -9.62 13.72
CA TYR A 231 -10.31 -8.56 13.44
C TYR A 231 -8.99 -9.10 12.88
N GLY A 232 -8.81 -10.43 12.90
CA GLY A 232 -7.58 -11.06 12.42
C GLY A 232 -7.29 -10.73 10.96
N PHE A 233 -6.13 -10.14 10.72
CA PHE A 233 -5.63 -9.81 9.39
C PHE A 233 -4.55 -10.81 8.97
N ASN A 234 -4.41 -11.08 7.68
CA ASN A 234 -3.30 -11.90 7.20
C ASN A 234 -1.99 -11.12 7.39
N ARG A 235 -1.08 -11.64 8.22
CA ARG A 235 0.18 -10.97 8.56
C ARG A 235 1.08 -10.83 7.35
N SER A 236 1.17 -11.86 6.50
CA SER A 236 2.02 -11.84 5.31
C SER A 236 1.60 -10.72 4.36
N HIS A 237 0.29 -10.52 4.16
CA HIS A 237 -0.23 -9.41 3.38
C HIS A 237 0.11 -8.06 4.01
N SER A 238 -0.10 -7.90 5.32
CA SER A 238 0.23 -6.65 6.01
C SER A 238 1.72 -6.33 5.92
N VAL A 239 2.59 -7.31 6.11
CA VAL A 239 4.05 -7.15 5.97
C VAL A 239 4.43 -6.71 4.56
N ALA A 240 3.93 -7.41 3.53
CA ALA A 240 4.27 -7.11 2.14
C ALA A 240 3.87 -5.68 1.74
N TYR A 241 2.66 -5.26 2.10
CA TYR A 241 2.17 -3.91 1.79
C TYR A 241 2.86 -2.83 2.62
N SER A 242 3.14 -3.10 3.88
CA SER A 242 3.91 -2.19 4.74
C SER A 242 5.36 -2.05 4.26
N PHE A 243 5.93 -3.11 3.71
CA PHE A 243 7.28 -3.07 3.15
C PHE A 243 7.36 -2.14 1.93
N VAL A 244 6.39 -2.24 1.01
CA VAL A 244 6.28 -1.29 -0.12
C VAL A 244 6.13 0.15 0.38
N GLY A 245 5.27 0.39 1.38
CA GLY A 245 5.13 1.71 2.00
C GLY A 245 6.41 2.20 2.67
N TYR A 246 7.12 1.31 3.36
CA TYR A 246 8.39 1.64 4.01
C TYR A 246 9.50 2.00 3.00
N GLN A 247 9.60 1.26 1.89
CA GLN A 247 10.51 1.58 0.79
C GLN A 247 10.23 2.97 0.21
N MET A 248 8.96 3.32 0.02
CA MET A 248 8.57 4.66 -0.43
C MET A 248 8.93 5.75 0.58
N ALA A 249 8.72 5.49 1.88
CA ALA A 249 9.09 6.40 2.95
C ALA A 249 10.62 6.59 3.03
N TYR A 250 11.39 5.52 2.89
CA TYR A 250 12.84 5.56 2.82
C TYR A 250 13.35 6.43 1.67
N MET A 251 12.80 6.23 0.46
CA MET A 251 13.15 7.08 -0.68
C MET A 251 12.74 8.53 -0.46
N LYS A 252 11.61 8.78 0.21
CA LYS A 252 11.14 10.13 0.52
C LYS A 252 12.09 10.87 1.46
N VAL A 253 12.71 10.17 2.40
CA VAL A 253 13.67 10.71 3.38
C VAL A 253 15.04 10.92 2.73
N HIS A 254 15.59 9.89 2.12
CA HIS A 254 16.99 9.88 1.67
C HIS A 254 17.18 10.41 0.25
N TYR A 255 16.12 10.38 -0.58
CA TYR A 255 16.15 10.80 -1.99
C TYR A 255 14.92 11.66 -2.35
N PRO A 256 14.67 12.75 -1.60
CA PRO A 256 13.42 13.52 -1.73
C PRO A 256 13.19 14.03 -3.14
N GLY A 257 14.21 14.54 -3.84
CA GLY A 257 14.07 14.99 -5.21
C GLY A 257 13.60 13.90 -6.16
N ALA A 258 14.16 12.70 -6.05
CA ALA A 258 13.80 11.56 -6.88
C ALA A 258 12.36 11.09 -6.57
N PHE A 259 12.01 10.99 -5.28
CA PHE A 259 10.66 10.60 -4.82
C PHE A 259 9.60 11.59 -5.30
N TYR A 260 9.77 12.90 -5.03
CA TYR A 260 8.78 13.90 -5.42
C TYR A 260 8.64 14.06 -6.93
N THR A 261 9.72 13.89 -7.72
CA THR A 261 9.63 13.88 -9.18
C THR A 261 8.70 12.77 -9.67
N ALA A 262 8.90 11.55 -9.19
CA ALA A 262 8.07 10.40 -9.55
C ALA A 262 6.62 10.55 -9.05
N LEU A 263 6.45 11.06 -7.83
CA LEU A 263 5.14 11.29 -7.23
C LEU A 263 4.32 12.33 -7.99
N MET A 264 4.91 13.49 -8.30
CA MET A 264 4.26 14.57 -9.07
C MET A 264 3.87 14.09 -10.46
N GLN A 265 4.75 13.33 -11.13
CA GLN A 265 4.44 12.75 -12.45
C GLN A 265 3.22 11.84 -12.40
N SER A 266 3.06 11.06 -11.32
CA SER A 266 1.91 10.17 -11.15
C SER A 266 0.56 10.88 -10.98
N VAL A 267 0.58 12.14 -10.56
CA VAL A 267 -0.62 12.97 -10.30
C VAL A 267 -0.71 14.21 -11.19
N ARG A 268 0.03 14.27 -12.29
CA ARG A 268 0.09 15.44 -13.20
C ARG A 268 -1.29 15.93 -13.67
N ASN A 269 -2.25 15.02 -13.78
CA ASN A 269 -3.64 15.31 -14.18
C ASN A 269 -4.57 15.62 -12.98
N ASP A 270 -4.07 15.66 -11.76
CA ASP A 270 -4.79 16.04 -10.55
C ASP A 270 -4.21 17.34 -9.96
N PRO A 271 -4.73 18.52 -10.34
CA PRO A 271 -4.18 19.81 -9.92
C PRO A 271 -4.22 20.03 -8.41
N LYS A 272 -5.14 19.37 -7.70
CA LYS A 272 -5.24 19.47 -6.23
C LYS A 272 -4.09 18.74 -5.57
N LYS A 273 -3.92 17.45 -5.87
CA LYS A 273 -2.83 16.63 -5.35
C LYS A 273 -1.46 17.17 -5.76
N LEU A 274 -1.34 17.63 -7.01
CA LEU A 274 -0.09 18.22 -7.51
C LEU A 274 0.32 19.43 -6.66
N ARG A 275 -0.61 20.35 -6.35
CA ARG A 275 -0.33 21.50 -5.47
C ARG A 275 0.09 21.08 -4.06
N GLU A 276 -0.58 20.07 -3.50
CA GLU A 276 -0.25 19.53 -2.18
C GLU A 276 1.19 18.99 -2.15
N TYR A 277 1.56 18.19 -3.15
CA TYR A 277 2.90 17.59 -3.25
C TYR A 277 3.99 18.62 -3.58
N ILE A 278 3.70 19.65 -4.38
CA ILE A 278 4.62 20.77 -4.62
C ILE A 278 4.91 21.51 -3.30
N ALA A 279 3.86 21.83 -2.53
CA ALA A 279 4.03 22.50 -1.25
C ALA A 279 4.83 21.64 -0.25
N GLU A 280 4.64 20.34 -0.26
CA GLU A 280 5.37 19.42 0.60
C GLU A 280 6.83 19.26 0.16
N ALA A 281 7.10 19.12 -1.13
CA ALA A 281 8.45 19.08 -1.69
C ALA A 281 9.26 20.33 -1.32
N ASN A 282 8.65 21.51 -1.45
CA ASN A 282 9.29 22.76 -1.04
C ASN A 282 9.65 22.79 0.46
N ARG A 283 8.78 22.27 1.33
CA ARG A 283 9.08 22.15 2.77
C ARG A 283 10.21 21.15 3.04
N ALA A 284 10.33 20.12 2.21
CA ALA A 284 11.42 19.15 2.26
C ALA A 284 12.74 19.66 1.62
N GLY A 285 12.79 20.93 1.19
CA GLY A 285 13.98 21.51 0.56
C GLY A 285 14.12 21.30 -0.96
N VAL A 286 13.16 20.60 -1.57
CA VAL A 286 13.16 20.32 -3.02
C VAL A 286 12.53 21.50 -3.77
N LYS A 287 13.30 22.13 -4.66
CA LYS A 287 12.89 23.30 -5.45
C LYS A 287 12.25 22.89 -6.76
N LEU A 288 11.21 23.61 -7.18
CA LEU A 288 10.63 23.49 -8.51
C LEU A 288 11.02 24.66 -9.40
N LEU A 289 11.52 24.33 -10.60
CA LEU A 289 11.69 25.27 -11.70
C LEU A 289 10.41 25.33 -12.52
N ALA A 290 10.03 26.55 -12.93
CA ALA A 290 8.90 26.78 -13.83
C ALA A 290 9.06 26.00 -15.16
N PRO A 291 7.97 25.71 -15.87
CA PRO A 291 8.05 25.18 -17.22
C PRO A 291 8.81 26.15 -18.13
N ASP A 292 9.63 25.58 -19.01
CA ASP A 292 10.47 26.32 -19.94
C ASP A 292 10.49 25.57 -21.28
N ILE A 293 10.08 26.23 -22.33
CA ILE A 293 9.91 25.63 -23.65
C ILE A 293 11.23 25.04 -24.21
N ASN A 294 12.36 25.61 -23.80
CA ASN A 294 13.69 25.19 -24.24
C ASN A 294 14.37 24.18 -23.32
N ARG A 295 13.91 24.04 -22.07
CA ARG A 295 14.56 23.21 -21.05
C ARG A 295 13.70 22.09 -20.50
N SER A 296 12.37 22.28 -20.46
CA SER A 296 11.46 21.25 -19.95
C SER A 296 11.42 20.04 -20.87
N SER A 297 11.35 18.88 -20.27
CA SER A 297 11.05 17.61 -20.95
C SER A 297 9.54 17.41 -21.02
N TYR A 298 9.12 16.27 -21.59
CA TYR A 298 7.74 15.86 -21.60
C TYR A 298 7.19 15.82 -20.18
N SER A 299 7.85 15.07 -19.30
CA SER A 299 7.46 14.84 -17.90
C SER A 299 8.30 15.66 -16.91
N PHE A 300 7.86 15.71 -15.65
CA PHE A 300 8.69 16.24 -14.57
C PHE A 300 10.09 15.61 -14.62
N THR A 301 11.11 16.42 -14.46
CA THR A 301 12.50 15.97 -14.57
C THR A 301 13.30 16.41 -13.36
N LEU A 302 13.92 15.47 -12.67
CA LEU A 302 14.92 15.79 -11.66
C LEU A 302 16.19 16.28 -12.35
N VAL A 303 16.54 17.55 -12.17
CA VAL A 303 17.70 18.18 -12.80
C VAL A 303 18.95 17.98 -11.95
N GLU A 304 18.82 18.21 -10.66
CA GLU A 304 19.84 18.02 -9.61
C GLU A 304 19.16 17.35 -8.42
N LYS A 305 19.92 16.92 -7.41
CA LYS A 305 19.40 16.15 -6.26
C LYS A 305 18.14 16.75 -5.63
N ASP A 306 18.05 18.09 -5.54
CA ASP A 306 16.93 18.79 -4.93
C ASP A 306 16.27 19.82 -5.86
N LEU A 307 16.40 19.62 -7.18
CA LEU A 307 15.91 20.56 -8.20
C LEU A 307 15.11 19.84 -9.26
N ILE A 308 13.80 20.08 -9.29
CA ILE A 308 12.85 19.49 -10.24
C ILE A 308 12.44 20.54 -11.27
N ARG A 309 12.44 20.22 -12.56
CA ARG A 309 11.84 21.04 -13.61
C ARG A 309 10.44 20.54 -13.92
N PHE A 310 9.50 21.48 -14.04
CA PHE A 310 8.12 21.22 -14.42
C PHE A 310 8.05 20.64 -15.84
N GLY A 311 7.32 19.53 -16.02
CA GLY A 311 7.08 18.89 -17.30
C GLY A 311 6.04 19.60 -18.14
N LEU A 312 6.20 19.61 -19.47
CA LEU A 312 5.24 20.26 -20.37
C LEU A 312 3.86 19.55 -20.35
N ASP A 313 3.83 18.22 -20.14
CA ASP A 313 2.59 17.43 -20.07
C ASP A 313 1.70 17.73 -18.85
N ALA A 314 2.25 18.40 -17.85
CA ALA A 314 1.51 18.79 -16.64
C ALA A 314 0.90 20.20 -16.73
N ILE A 315 1.14 20.93 -17.82
CA ILE A 315 0.49 22.22 -18.08
C ILE A 315 -0.94 21.95 -18.53
N LYS A 316 -1.90 22.59 -17.88
CA LYS A 316 -3.33 22.42 -18.19
C LYS A 316 -3.61 22.78 -19.66
N GLY A 317 -4.25 21.87 -20.37
CA GLY A 317 -4.62 22.07 -21.79
C GLY A 317 -3.55 21.60 -22.78
N MET A 318 -2.33 21.31 -22.33
CA MET A 318 -1.28 20.77 -23.21
C MET A 318 -1.59 19.35 -23.65
N ARG A 319 -1.75 19.16 -24.96
CA ARG A 319 -1.96 17.84 -25.55
C ARG A 319 -0.64 17.10 -25.75
N ARG A 320 -0.69 15.79 -25.67
CA ARG A 320 0.49 14.92 -25.81
C ARG A 320 1.22 15.12 -27.14
N ASP A 321 0.46 15.17 -28.22
CA ASP A 321 0.96 15.35 -29.58
C ASP A 321 1.59 16.75 -29.79
N PHE A 322 1.01 17.80 -29.17
CA PHE A 322 1.59 19.14 -29.19
C PHE A 322 2.92 19.20 -28.41
N VAL A 323 2.97 18.63 -27.22
CA VAL A 323 4.25 18.54 -26.48
C VAL A 323 5.30 17.78 -27.27
N SER A 324 4.93 16.68 -27.93
CA SER A 324 5.86 15.91 -28.78
C SER A 324 6.37 16.74 -29.94
N ASP A 325 5.52 17.54 -30.61
CA ASP A 325 5.93 18.44 -31.68
C ASP A 325 6.95 19.49 -31.20
N ILE A 326 6.67 20.14 -30.06
CA ILE A 326 7.62 21.09 -29.43
C ILE A 326 8.98 20.44 -29.20
N LEU A 327 8.98 19.24 -28.61
CA LEU A 327 10.24 18.55 -28.28
C LEU A 327 11.01 18.09 -29.51
N THR A 328 10.31 17.62 -30.54
CA THR A 328 10.91 17.20 -31.83
C THR A 328 11.50 18.39 -32.55
N THR A 329 10.74 19.46 -32.75
CA THR A 329 11.19 20.69 -33.40
C THR A 329 12.41 21.29 -32.70
N ARG A 330 12.38 21.34 -31.36
CA ARG A 330 13.53 21.80 -30.57
C ARG A 330 14.76 20.93 -30.74
N LYS A 331 14.60 19.61 -30.85
CA LYS A 331 15.70 18.66 -31.04
C LYS A 331 16.33 18.79 -32.43
N GLU A 332 15.50 18.99 -33.46
CA GLU A 332 15.95 19.04 -34.86
C GLU A 332 16.54 20.40 -35.26
N GLU A 333 15.91 21.49 -34.82
CA GLU A 333 16.22 22.82 -35.24
C GLU A 333 16.88 23.72 -34.17
N GLY A 334 17.10 23.15 -32.95
CA GLY A 334 17.67 23.87 -31.80
C GLY A 334 16.65 24.69 -31.01
N PRO A 335 17.08 25.41 -29.97
CA PRO A 335 16.21 26.14 -29.06
C PRO A 335 15.45 27.27 -29.76
N PHE A 336 14.23 27.56 -29.28
CA PHE A 336 13.44 28.70 -29.74
C PHE A 336 14.01 30.02 -29.17
N LYS A 337 14.33 30.98 -30.05
CA LYS A 337 14.94 32.25 -29.64
C LYS A 337 13.92 33.36 -29.39
N SER A 338 12.69 33.22 -29.93
CA SER A 338 11.58 34.17 -29.76
C SER A 338 10.24 33.47 -29.93
N LEU A 339 9.16 34.14 -29.54
CA LEU A 339 7.81 33.70 -29.80
C LEU A 339 7.53 33.55 -31.30
N ASP A 340 7.96 34.51 -32.10
CA ASP A 340 7.79 34.45 -33.55
C ASP A 340 8.46 33.22 -34.17
N GLN A 341 9.68 32.91 -33.72
CA GLN A 341 10.37 31.72 -34.19
C GLN A 341 9.65 30.43 -33.75
N PHE A 342 9.11 30.39 -32.52
CA PHE A 342 8.28 29.30 -32.07
C PHE A 342 7.06 29.11 -32.96
N LEU A 343 6.29 30.17 -33.21
CA LEU A 343 5.08 30.14 -34.03
C LEU A 343 5.34 29.71 -35.48
N LEU A 344 6.49 30.06 -36.04
CA LEU A 344 6.88 29.68 -37.40
C LEU A 344 7.32 28.22 -37.52
N ARG A 345 7.81 27.63 -36.48
CA ARG A 345 8.41 26.28 -36.49
C ARG A 345 7.44 25.18 -36.03
N ILE A 346 6.39 25.53 -35.26
CA ILE A 346 5.39 24.59 -34.79
C ILE A 346 4.36 24.34 -35.88
N GLU A 347 3.83 23.11 -35.95
CA GLU A 347 2.77 22.77 -36.90
C GLU A 347 1.55 23.72 -36.77
N THR A 348 1.05 24.20 -37.90
CA THR A 348 -0.06 25.19 -37.96
C THR A 348 -1.35 24.73 -37.27
N ARG A 349 -1.57 23.43 -37.14
CA ARG A 349 -2.74 22.89 -36.40
C ARG A 349 -2.77 23.29 -34.91
N TRP A 350 -1.62 23.66 -34.33
CA TRP A 350 -1.48 24.10 -32.93
C TRP A 350 -1.59 25.62 -32.75
N LEU A 351 -1.62 26.38 -33.83
CA LEU A 351 -1.74 27.86 -33.78
C LEU A 351 -3.17 28.28 -33.48
N LYS A 352 -3.67 27.89 -32.32
CA LYS A 352 -5.00 28.25 -31.79
C LYS A 352 -4.84 28.95 -30.46
N ASN A 353 -5.74 29.91 -30.16
CA ASN A 353 -5.71 30.70 -28.92
C ASN A 353 -5.68 29.84 -27.62
N GLU A 354 -6.13 28.59 -27.68
CA GLU A 354 -6.14 27.67 -26.52
C GLU A 354 -4.76 27.06 -26.21
N TYR A 355 -3.79 27.13 -27.15
CA TYR A 355 -2.44 26.53 -27.02
C TYR A 355 -1.31 27.56 -26.95
N ILE A 356 -1.58 28.82 -27.29
CA ILE A 356 -0.64 29.94 -27.31
C ILE A 356 -0.97 30.93 -26.19
#